data_4dc7970d6d7e58f78ff0e6130a08075d
#
_entry.id   4dc7970d6d7e58f78ff0e6130a08075d
#
_cell.length_a   1.000
_cell.length_b   1.000
_cell.length_c   1.000
_cell.angle_alpha   90.00
_cell.angle_beta   90.00
_cell.angle_gamma   90.00
#
_symmetry.space_group_name_H-M   'P 1'
#
loop_
_entity.id
_entity.type
_entity.pdbx_description
1 polymer ?
#
loop_
_entity_poly.entity_id
_entity_poly.type
_entity_poly.pdbx_seq_one_letter_code
_entity_poly.pdbx_strand_id
1 'polypeptide(L)'
;MASRTYLQLIRENRDFRRLWIAAVISMLGEWFNTIALFFLILEYTGSEFLLGLLFTVRMAGFAILQPFIGLMADRYNRKMLMVVSNLMQAGFALCFLLVNDSSDIAWMIGLSGLMMVLHGVYMTAERASLPNVVSEEDLATANALDAASWSTALCLGAMLGGIVVSFYGTNAAFIVDSLTFLVGTLFLVNLKLPQTIDESMKGPLFSTGLRNIKFGWNRIRSQPALFRIVFAKASWNIAGGGLAGVYLVLMGANVDGFGAAFGFGLFFFARGVGTGLGPILARAFLTDEEAWPSLIGYLIVISGMVYFLVGLSVPYALWITVILVIFAHSASGANWVLSTVMMQQWVEDEVRGRVFSVDMLILSVAFSTSTSIAGYLMENTNLGIRNGILLFSSVMVLSGLVFSMWKPDAPKSLRQSV
;
A
#
# COMPACT_ATOMS: atom_id res chain seq x y z
N MET A 1 -30.39 -13.87 -4.00
CA MET A 1 -30.42 -13.23 -5.35
C MET A 1 -29.04 -13.40 -5.98
N ALA A 2 -28.91 -13.37 -7.33
CA ALA A 2 -27.56 -13.39 -7.92
C ALA A 2 -26.82 -12.07 -7.58
N SER A 3 -25.50 -12.13 -7.30
CA SER A 3 -24.69 -10.94 -7.03
C SER A 3 -24.71 -9.98 -8.23
N ARG A 4 -24.74 -8.68 -7.97
CA ARG A 4 -24.68 -7.64 -9.01
C ARG A 4 -23.33 -7.65 -9.70
N THR A 5 -23.31 -7.33 -11.00
CA THR A 5 -22.07 -7.00 -11.69
C THR A 5 -21.51 -5.66 -11.19
N TYR A 6 -20.21 -5.40 -11.42
CA TYR A 6 -19.55 -4.14 -11.01
C TYR A 6 -20.34 -2.90 -11.46
N LEU A 7 -20.76 -2.89 -12.73
CA LEU A 7 -21.48 -1.75 -13.31
C LEU A 7 -22.89 -1.59 -12.72
N GLN A 8 -23.58 -2.70 -12.46
CA GLN A 8 -24.90 -2.68 -11.81
C GLN A 8 -24.80 -2.17 -10.37
N LEU A 9 -23.80 -2.64 -9.60
CA LEU A 9 -23.58 -2.20 -8.24
C LEU A 9 -23.37 -0.68 -8.16
N ILE A 10 -22.53 -0.12 -9.04
CA ILE A 10 -22.26 1.32 -9.11
C ILE A 10 -23.53 2.12 -9.53
N ARG A 11 -24.31 1.60 -10.48
CA ARG A 11 -25.48 2.31 -11.00
C ARG A 11 -26.67 2.27 -10.05
N GLU A 12 -26.94 1.12 -9.44
CA GLU A 12 -28.16 0.87 -8.69
C GLU A 12 -28.01 1.19 -7.20
N ASN A 13 -26.82 1.01 -6.61
CA ASN A 13 -26.59 1.29 -5.20
C ASN A 13 -26.00 2.71 -5.02
N ARG A 14 -26.84 3.64 -4.62
CA ARG A 14 -26.47 5.06 -4.50
C ARG A 14 -25.45 5.31 -3.38
N ASP A 15 -25.59 4.63 -2.25
CA ASP A 15 -24.72 4.86 -1.09
C ASP A 15 -23.36 4.18 -1.28
N PHE A 16 -23.32 2.97 -1.84
CA PHE A 16 -22.07 2.36 -2.29
C PHE A 16 -21.32 3.24 -3.30
N ARG A 17 -22.03 3.73 -4.33
CA ARG A 17 -21.44 4.63 -5.33
C ARG A 17 -20.82 5.88 -4.72
N ARG A 18 -21.47 6.49 -3.72
CA ARG A 18 -20.95 7.67 -3.02
C ARG A 18 -19.68 7.35 -2.24
N LEU A 19 -19.70 6.26 -1.49
CA LEU A 19 -18.55 5.79 -0.72
C LEU A 19 -17.37 5.48 -1.66
N TRP A 20 -17.63 4.71 -2.71
CA TRP A 20 -16.62 4.31 -3.68
C TRP A 20 -16.02 5.48 -4.46
N ILE A 21 -16.84 6.42 -4.96
CA ILE A 21 -16.34 7.61 -5.67
C ILE A 21 -15.48 8.48 -4.74
N ALA A 22 -15.91 8.67 -3.49
CA ALA A 22 -15.13 9.42 -2.50
C ALA A 22 -13.75 8.77 -2.28
N ALA A 23 -13.69 7.45 -2.13
CA ALA A 23 -12.44 6.72 -1.96
C ALA A 23 -11.53 6.83 -3.19
N VAL A 24 -12.05 6.58 -4.40
CA VAL A 24 -11.27 6.64 -5.65
C VAL A 24 -10.68 8.02 -5.89
N ILE A 25 -11.47 9.08 -5.71
CA ILE A 25 -11.01 10.46 -5.93
C ILE A 25 -9.90 10.81 -4.92
N SER A 26 -10.08 10.48 -3.63
CA SER A 26 -9.08 10.75 -2.60
C SER A 26 -7.79 9.95 -2.83
N MET A 27 -7.89 8.68 -3.23
CA MET A 27 -6.73 7.85 -3.57
C MET A 27 -5.95 8.39 -4.77
N LEU A 28 -6.64 8.93 -5.79
CA LEU A 28 -5.99 9.57 -6.93
C LEU A 28 -5.21 10.80 -6.50
N GLY A 29 -5.82 11.68 -5.69
CA GLY A 29 -5.21 12.92 -5.18
C GLY A 29 -3.95 12.65 -4.38
N GLU A 30 -3.95 11.63 -3.52
CA GLU A 30 -2.80 11.26 -2.71
C GLU A 30 -1.54 10.96 -3.55
N TRP A 31 -1.69 10.42 -4.75
CA TRP A 31 -0.56 10.19 -5.65
C TRP A 31 0.01 11.48 -6.24
N PHE A 32 -0.82 12.50 -6.48
CA PHE A 32 -0.32 13.83 -6.88
C PHE A 32 0.58 14.42 -5.80
N ASN A 33 0.12 14.36 -4.54
CA ASN A 33 0.90 14.78 -3.37
C ASN A 33 2.21 13.99 -3.25
N THR A 34 2.12 12.68 -3.34
CA THR A 34 3.26 11.78 -3.16
C THR A 34 4.37 12.05 -4.18
N ILE A 35 4.04 12.25 -5.45
CA ILE A 35 5.00 12.59 -6.52
C ILE A 35 5.62 13.98 -6.27
N ALA A 36 4.82 14.95 -5.83
CA ALA A 36 5.31 16.29 -5.50
C ALA A 36 6.31 16.27 -4.33
N LEU A 37 6.04 15.45 -3.29
CA LEU A 37 6.95 15.28 -2.15
C LEU A 37 8.30 14.67 -2.58
N PHE A 38 8.29 13.65 -3.45
CA PHE A 38 9.54 13.09 -4.00
C PHE A 38 10.35 14.14 -4.74
N PHE A 39 9.66 14.94 -5.56
CA PHE A 39 10.29 16.00 -6.34
C PHE A 39 10.94 17.05 -5.44
N LEU A 40 10.23 17.57 -4.44
CA LEU A 40 10.76 18.60 -3.54
C LEU A 40 11.96 18.11 -2.72
N ILE A 41 11.95 16.88 -2.23
CA ILE A 41 13.10 16.34 -1.49
C ILE A 41 14.35 16.33 -2.38
N LEU A 42 14.25 15.76 -3.57
CA LEU A 42 15.39 15.65 -4.46
C LEU A 42 15.82 17.02 -5.01
N GLU A 43 14.87 17.92 -5.32
CA GLU A 43 15.16 19.25 -5.82
C GLU A 43 15.87 20.13 -4.78
N TYR A 44 15.38 20.16 -3.54
CA TYR A 44 15.90 21.06 -2.51
C TYR A 44 17.10 20.50 -1.75
N THR A 45 17.25 19.19 -1.66
CA THR A 45 18.31 18.57 -0.84
C THR A 45 19.23 17.64 -1.61
N GLY A 46 18.79 17.06 -2.72
CA GLY A 46 19.49 15.99 -3.41
C GLY A 46 19.67 14.71 -2.56
N SER A 47 19.05 14.64 -1.36
CA SER A 47 19.30 13.58 -0.39
C SER A 47 18.43 12.34 -0.66
N GLU A 48 19.08 11.25 -1.01
CA GLU A 48 18.45 9.93 -1.13
C GLU A 48 18.05 9.37 0.25
N PHE A 49 18.77 9.76 1.31
CA PHE A 49 18.44 9.38 2.67
C PHE A 49 17.12 10.02 3.12
N LEU A 50 16.90 11.31 2.86
CA LEU A 50 15.64 11.99 3.18
C LEU A 50 14.47 11.41 2.37
N LEU A 51 14.72 11.00 1.12
CA LEU A 51 13.72 10.25 0.35
C LEU A 51 13.35 8.91 1.02
N GLY A 52 14.33 8.14 1.46
CA GLY A 52 14.11 6.92 2.24
C GLY A 52 13.38 7.17 3.56
N LEU A 53 13.73 8.28 4.24
CA LEU A 53 13.09 8.71 5.49
C LEU A 53 11.63 9.11 5.28
N LEU A 54 11.28 9.76 4.16
CA LEU A 54 9.88 10.06 3.81
C LEU A 54 9.04 8.78 3.78
N PHE A 55 9.48 7.75 3.05
CA PHE A 55 8.78 6.46 3.02
C PHE A 55 8.67 5.83 4.41
N THR A 56 9.76 5.90 5.18
CA THR A 56 9.82 5.37 6.54
C THR A 56 8.80 6.03 7.46
N VAL A 57 8.77 7.36 7.50
CA VAL A 57 7.86 8.13 8.36
C VAL A 57 6.41 7.90 7.96
N ARG A 58 6.12 7.87 6.66
CA ARG A 58 4.77 7.58 6.14
C ARG A 58 4.29 6.18 6.55
N MET A 59 5.12 5.16 6.36
CA MET A 59 4.74 3.77 6.70
C MET A 59 4.72 3.51 8.20
N ALA A 60 5.67 4.06 8.95
CA ALA A 60 5.71 3.92 10.41
C ALA A 60 4.49 4.59 11.07
N GLY A 61 4.11 5.79 10.63
CA GLY A 61 2.92 6.49 11.13
C GLY A 61 1.65 5.65 10.95
N PHE A 62 1.46 5.11 9.75
CA PHE A 62 0.34 4.22 9.44
C PHE A 62 0.34 2.96 10.33
N ALA A 63 1.48 2.25 10.40
CA ALA A 63 1.57 0.95 11.06
C ALA A 63 1.44 0.99 12.57
N ILE A 64 2.11 1.94 13.22
CA ILE A 64 2.11 2.06 14.69
C ILE A 64 0.70 2.35 15.21
N LEU A 65 -0.07 3.12 14.46
CA LEU A 65 -1.41 3.52 14.86
C LEU A 65 -2.52 2.58 14.38
N GLN A 66 -2.24 1.65 13.47
CA GLN A 66 -3.23 0.72 12.92
C GLN A 66 -4.05 -0.04 13.97
N PRO A 67 -3.49 -0.57 15.07
CA PRO A 67 -4.27 -1.26 16.10
C PRO A 67 -5.25 -0.34 16.86
N PHE A 68 -4.96 0.96 16.88
CA PHE A 68 -5.82 1.96 17.51
C PHE A 68 -6.89 2.47 16.56
N ILE A 69 -6.53 2.59 15.28
CA ILE A 69 -7.43 3.03 14.21
C ILE A 69 -8.61 2.08 14.05
N GLY A 70 -8.38 0.76 14.11
CA GLY A 70 -9.46 -0.23 14.10
C GLY A 70 -10.46 -0.03 15.24
N LEU A 71 -9.96 0.19 16.46
CA LEU A 71 -10.81 0.48 17.62
C LEU A 71 -11.58 1.80 17.48
N MET A 72 -11.01 2.79 16.78
CA MET A 72 -11.72 4.04 16.49
C MET A 72 -12.90 3.80 15.55
N ALA A 73 -12.73 3.00 14.50
CA ALA A 73 -13.79 2.66 13.54
C ALA A 73 -14.95 1.87 14.17
N ASP A 74 -14.68 1.15 15.28
CA ASP A 74 -15.72 0.42 16.02
C ASP A 74 -16.46 1.31 17.03
N ARG A 75 -15.79 2.33 17.60
CA ARG A 75 -16.33 3.18 18.67
C ARG A 75 -16.96 4.48 18.22
N TYR A 76 -16.52 5.00 17.07
CA TYR A 76 -16.95 6.30 16.59
C TYR A 76 -17.75 6.17 15.30
N ASN A 77 -18.50 7.21 14.98
CA ASN A 77 -19.24 7.28 13.72
C ASN A 77 -18.27 7.26 12.53
N ARG A 78 -18.30 6.17 11.75
CA ARG A 78 -17.39 5.92 10.61
C ARG A 78 -17.48 7.02 9.56
N LYS A 79 -18.69 7.50 9.24
CA LYS A 79 -18.89 8.61 8.32
C LYS A 79 -18.17 9.88 8.81
N MET A 80 -18.29 10.19 10.12
CA MET A 80 -17.64 11.36 10.70
C MET A 80 -16.11 11.21 10.67
N LEU A 81 -15.59 10.00 10.96
CA LEU A 81 -14.14 9.71 10.85
C LEU A 81 -13.63 9.99 9.43
N MET A 82 -14.33 9.50 8.40
CA MET A 82 -13.95 9.72 6.99
C MET A 82 -14.00 11.21 6.61
N VAL A 83 -15.07 11.92 6.99
CA VAL A 83 -15.23 13.35 6.69
C VAL A 83 -14.15 14.18 7.35
N VAL A 84 -13.90 13.96 8.65
CA VAL A 84 -12.87 14.71 9.40
C VAL A 84 -11.47 14.40 8.84
N SER A 85 -11.17 13.14 8.56
CA SER A 85 -9.88 12.75 7.96
C SER A 85 -9.65 13.45 6.62
N ASN A 86 -10.64 13.48 5.72
CA ASN A 86 -10.52 14.15 4.44
C ASN A 86 -10.34 15.66 4.58
N LEU A 87 -11.12 16.32 5.47
CA LEU A 87 -11.00 17.77 5.68
C LEU A 87 -9.62 18.14 6.26
N MET A 88 -9.11 17.36 7.20
CA MET A 88 -7.77 17.58 7.73
C MET A 88 -6.69 17.33 6.69
N GLN A 89 -6.80 16.27 5.88
CA GLN A 89 -5.87 16.00 4.78
C GLN A 89 -5.91 17.11 3.73
N ALA A 90 -7.09 17.63 3.38
CA ALA A 90 -7.22 18.79 2.49
C ALA A 90 -6.46 20.01 3.02
N GLY A 91 -6.59 20.30 4.32
CA GLY A 91 -5.84 21.38 4.97
C GLY A 91 -4.33 21.15 4.97
N PHE A 92 -3.90 19.93 5.30
CA PHE A 92 -2.47 19.58 5.29
C PHE A 92 -1.85 19.59 3.90
N ALA A 93 -2.61 19.18 2.86
CA ALA A 93 -2.17 19.30 1.47
C ALA A 93 -1.86 20.76 1.10
N LEU A 94 -2.68 21.72 1.57
CA LEU A 94 -2.40 23.14 1.36
C LEU A 94 -1.22 23.65 2.19
N CYS A 95 -0.93 23.07 3.35
CA CYS A 95 0.26 23.45 4.12
C CYS A 95 1.57 23.18 3.33
N PHE A 96 1.61 22.17 2.45
CA PHE A 96 2.79 21.93 1.61
C PHE A 96 3.08 23.07 0.62
N LEU A 97 2.15 23.96 0.34
CA LEU A 97 2.42 25.19 -0.42
C LEU A 97 3.40 26.14 0.27
N LEU A 98 3.65 25.94 1.56
CA LEU A 98 4.59 26.72 2.36
C LEU A 98 6.02 26.16 2.32
N VAL A 99 6.25 25.03 1.62
CA VAL A 99 7.59 24.47 1.45
C VAL A 99 8.32 25.24 0.35
N ASN A 100 9.37 25.99 0.73
CA ASN A 100 10.08 26.90 -0.17
C ASN A 100 11.57 26.58 -0.31
N ASP A 101 12.16 25.87 0.65
CA ASP A 101 13.57 25.53 0.66
C ASP A 101 13.88 24.28 1.47
N SER A 102 15.17 23.91 1.56
CA SER A 102 15.65 22.72 2.25
C SER A 102 15.37 22.71 3.76
N SER A 103 15.21 23.87 4.42
CA SER A 103 14.90 23.95 5.85
C SER A 103 13.50 23.46 6.17
N ASP A 104 12.61 23.46 5.19
CA ASP A 104 11.21 23.05 5.32
C ASP A 104 11.02 21.53 5.20
N ILE A 105 12.01 20.81 4.68
CA ILE A 105 11.88 19.37 4.37
C ILE A 105 11.60 18.53 5.61
N ALA A 106 12.16 18.88 6.76
CA ALA A 106 11.96 18.12 8.00
C ALA A 106 10.48 18.14 8.46
N TRP A 107 9.85 19.31 8.49
CA TRP A 107 8.44 19.42 8.86
C TRP A 107 7.53 18.86 7.75
N MET A 108 7.89 19.00 6.48
CA MET A 108 7.17 18.41 5.35
C MET A 108 7.09 16.88 5.49
N ILE A 109 8.22 16.22 5.81
CA ILE A 109 8.25 14.77 6.07
C ILE A 109 7.35 14.41 7.26
N GLY A 110 7.44 15.16 8.36
CA GLY A 110 6.59 14.95 9.54
C GLY A 110 5.10 15.09 9.24
N LEU A 111 4.72 16.14 8.51
CA LEU A 111 3.33 16.39 8.10
C LEU A 111 2.81 15.29 7.16
N SER A 112 3.65 14.81 6.23
CA SER A 112 3.29 13.72 5.34
C SER A 112 3.03 12.41 6.10
N GLY A 113 3.80 12.15 7.17
CA GLY A 113 3.54 11.04 8.09
C GLY A 113 2.20 11.16 8.80
N LEU A 114 1.84 12.36 9.25
CA LEU A 114 0.54 12.63 9.87
C LEU A 114 -0.62 12.46 8.88
N MET A 115 -0.44 12.87 7.61
CA MET A 115 -1.41 12.58 6.56
C MET A 115 -1.63 11.09 6.37
N MET A 116 -0.57 10.26 6.41
CA MET A 116 -0.71 8.80 6.32
C MET A 116 -1.46 8.19 7.50
N VAL A 117 -1.37 8.76 8.70
CA VAL A 117 -2.21 8.36 9.84
C VAL A 117 -3.68 8.64 9.55
N LEU A 118 -4.01 9.83 9.06
CA LEU A 118 -5.38 10.21 8.71
C LEU A 118 -5.92 9.36 7.56
N HIS A 119 -5.08 9.07 6.55
CA HIS A 119 -5.40 8.12 5.49
C HIS A 119 -5.74 6.73 6.06
N GLY A 120 -4.97 6.24 7.04
CA GLY A 120 -5.26 4.99 7.74
C GLY A 120 -6.62 5.00 8.45
N VAL A 121 -6.97 6.10 9.13
CA VAL A 121 -8.29 6.28 9.76
C VAL A 121 -9.40 6.22 8.71
N TYR A 122 -9.22 6.95 7.59
CA TYR A 122 -10.15 6.95 6.48
C TYR A 122 -10.38 5.55 5.91
N MET A 123 -9.30 4.88 5.49
CA MET A 123 -9.37 3.53 4.89
C MET A 123 -10.00 2.49 5.80
N THR A 124 -9.69 2.54 7.09
CA THR A 124 -10.26 1.57 8.05
C THR A 124 -11.75 1.80 8.25
N ALA A 125 -12.17 3.07 8.38
CA ALA A 125 -13.58 3.43 8.49
C ALA A 125 -14.35 3.11 7.20
N GLU A 126 -13.76 3.34 6.04
CA GLU A 126 -14.32 3.05 4.72
C GLU A 126 -14.56 1.54 4.55
N ARG A 127 -13.54 0.71 4.74
CA ARG A 127 -13.65 -0.76 4.62
C ARG A 127 -14.63 -1.36 5.61
N ALA A 128 -14.64 -0.87 6.85
CA ALA A 128 -15.61 -1.28 7.85
C ALA A 128 -17.05 -0.86 7.50
N SER A 129 -17.21 0.13 6.61
CA SER A 129 -18.52 0.62 6.16
C SER A 129 -19.10 -0.16 4.99
N LEU A 130 -18.29 -0.90 4.23
CA LEU A 130 -18.75 -1.66 3.05
C LEU A 130 -19.94 -2.58 3.37
N PRO A 131 -19.91 -3.42 4.42
CA PRO A 131 -21.03 -4.30 4.74
C PRO A 131 -22.31 -3.56 5.14
N ASN A 132 -22.23 -2.27 5.50
CA ASN A 132 -23.38 -1.47 5.88
C ASN A 132 -24.10 -0.83 4.67
N VAL A 133 -23.43 -0.77 3.51
CA VAL A 133 -23.96 -0.12 2.30
C VAL A 133 -24.26 -1.09 1.16
N VAL A 134 -23.77 -2.34 1.23
CA VAL A 134 -24.06 -3.38 0.24
C VAL A 134 -24.73 -4.60 0.89
N SER A 135 -25.45 -5.40 0.08
CA SER A 135 -25.95 -6.68 0.54
C SER A 135 -24.84 -7.71 0.70
N GLU A 136 -25.09 -8.78 1.44
CA GLU A 136 -24.11 -9.85 1.65
C GLU A 136 -23.68 -10.50 0.32
N GLU A 137 -24.61 -10.69 -0.61
CA GLU A 137 -24.33 -11.24 -1.94
C GLU A 137 -23.42 -10.32 -2.78
N ASP A 138 -23.47 -9.00 -2.58
CA ASP A 138 -22.69 -8.00 -3.34
C ASP A 138 -21.34 -7.66 -2.69
N LEU A 139 -21.10 -8.11 -1.46
CA LEU A 139 -19.91 -7.75 -0.69
C LEU A 139 -18.60 -8.16 -1.39
N ALA A 140 -18.59 -9.34 -2.00
CA ALA A 140 -17.44 -9.82 -2.77
C ALA A 140 -17.15 -8.92 -3.99
N THR A 141 -18.21 -8.48 -4.69
CA THR A 141 -18.11 -7.56 -5.84
C THR A 141 -17.60 -6.19 -5.39
N ALA A 142 -18.09 -5.66 -4.25
CA ALA A 142 -17.65 -4.38 -3.69
C ALA A 142 -16.16 -4.41 -3.30
N ASN A 143 -15.72 -5.46 -2.60
CA ASN A 143 -14.30 -5.62 -2.22
C ASN A 143 -13.38 -5.77 -3.44
N ALA A 144 -13.82 -6.50 -4.47
CA ALA A 144 -13.05 -6.63 -5.70
C ALA A 144 -12.90 -5.30 -6.43
N LEU A 145 -13.95 -4.47 -6.42
CA LEU A 145 -13.92 -3.13 -7.00
C LEU A 145 -13.01 -2.18 -6.21
N ASP A 146 -13.02 -2.24 -4.88
CA ASP A 146 -12.11 -1.48 -4.01
C ASP A 146 -10.64 -1.84 -4.30
N ALA A 147 -10.32 -3.12 -4.36
CA ALA A 147 -8.95 -3.58 -4.66
C ALA A 147 -8.49 -3.16 -6.07
N ALA A 148 -9.37 -3.23 -7.08
CA ALA A 148 -9.08 -2.76 -8.43
C ALA A 148 -8.87 -1.25 -8.47
N SER A 149 -9.66 -0.50 -7.68
CA SER A 149 -9.54 0.96 -7.56
C SER A 149 -8.20 1.38 -6.98
N TRP A 150 -7.70 0.67 -5.99
CA TRP A 150 -6.38 0.95 -5.41
C TRP A 150 -5.24 0.81 -6.45
N SER A 151 -5.23 -0.29 -7.21
CA SER A 151 -4.23 -0.48 -8.27
C SER A 151 -4.36 0.55 -9.39
N THR A 152 -5.60 0.93 -9.75
CA THR A 152 -5.89 1.95 -10.74
C THR A 152 -5.44 3.33 -10.26
N ALA A 153 -5.69 3.67 -8.98
CA ALA A 153 -5.25 4.92 -8.39
C ALA A 153 -3.72 5.01 -8.32
N LEU A 154 -3.02 3.92 -7.95
CA LEU A 154 -1.57 3.86 -8.02
C LEU A 154 -1.06 4.10 -9.45
N CYS A 155 -1.64 3.42 -10.42
CA CYS A 155 -1.24 3.52 -11.83
C CYS A 155 -1.54 4.91 -12.40
N LEU A 156 -2.81 5.30 -12.45
CA LEU A 156 -3.22 6.55 -13.09
C LEU A 156 -2.89 7.79 -12.26
N GLY A 157 -3.03 7.70 -10.93
CA GLY A 157 -2.75 8.80 -10.02
C GLY A 157 -1.27 9.20 -10.04
N ALA A 158 -0.36 8.23 -9.99
CA ALA A 158 1.07 8.51 -10.07
C ALA A 158 1.46 9.09 -11.44
N MET A 159 0.94 8.54 -12.53
CA MET A 159 1.23 9.06 -13.88
C MET A 159 0.70 10.48 -14.06
N LEU A 160 -0.55 10.73 -13.70
CA LEU A 160 -1.16 12.06 -13.77
C LEU A 160 -0.47 13.04 -12.82
N GLY A 161 -0.10 12.60 -11.61
CA GLY A 161 0.70 13.38 -10.66
C GLY A 161 2.04 13.79 -11.25
N GLY A 162 2.75 12.85 -11.89
CA GLY A 162 3.99 13.14 -12.60
C GLY A 162 3.83 14.16 -13.72
N ILE A 163 2.77 14.05 -14.52
CA ILE A 163 2.43 15.01 -15.57
C ILE A 163 2.14 16.39 -14.97
N VAL A 164 1.29 16.45 -13.94
CA VAL A 164 0.92 17.74 -13.30
C VAL A 164 2.13 18.43 -12.70
N VAL A 165 2.97 17.68 -11.95
CA VAL A 165 4.19 18.27 -11.37
C VAL A 165 5.15 18.74 -12.47
N SER A 166 5.33 17.99 -13.56
CA SER A 166 6.22 18.37 -14.64
C SER A 166 5.79 19.63 -15.42
N PHE A 167 4.48 19.81 -15.63
CA PHE A 167 3.97 20.93 -16.44
C PHE A 167 3.50 22.13 -15.62
N TYR A 168 2.98 21.90 -14.41
CA TYR A 168 2.34 22.93 -13.58
C TYR A 168 3.00 23.12 -12.22
N GLY A 169 4.04 22.32 -11.90
CA GLY A 169 4.79 22.38 -10.64
C GLY A 169 4.08 21.68 -9.47
N THR A 170 4.83 21.59 -8.35
CA THR A 170 4.39 20.89 -7.13
C THR A 170 3.17 21.54 -6.47
N ASN A 171 3.08 22.88 -6.52
CA ASN A 171 1.94 23.64 -5.97
C ASN A 171 0.63 23.21 -6.60
N ALA A 172 0.59 23.01 -7.92
CA ALA A 172 -0.59 22.52 -8.61
C ALA A 172 -1.00 21.13 -8.12
N ALA A 173 -0.04 20.25 -7.90
CA ALA A 173 -0.30 18.90 -7.38
C ALA A 173 -0.91 18.93 -5.97
N PHE A 174 -0.41 19.77 -5.07
CA PHE A 174 -0.95 19.94 -3.72
C PHE A 174 -2.36 20.54 -3.72
N ILE A 175 -2.63 21.51 -4.61
CA ILE A 175 -3.97 22.08 -4.77
C ILE A 175 -4.95 21.02 -5.31
N VAL A 176 -4.55 20.24 -6.32
CA VAL A 176 -5.37 19.14 -6.86
C VAL A 176 -5.66 18.13 -5.78
N ASP A 177 -4.66 17.70 -5.00
CA ASP A 177 -4.84 16.76 -3.88
C ASP A 177 -5.84 17.29 -2.85
N SER A 178 -5.69 18.55 -2.41
CA SER A 178 -6.64 19.20 -1.50
C SER A 178 -8.07 19.20 -2.07
N LEU A 179 -8.23 19.54 -3.35
CA LEU A 179 -9.53 19.54 -4.02
C LEU A 179 -10.14 18.14 -4.08
N THR A 180 -9.33 17.09 -4.30
CA THR A 180 -9.84 15.72 -4.32
C THR A 180 -10.40 15.30 -2.96
N PHE A 181 -9.76 15.66 -1.85
CA PHE A 181 -10.28 15.43 -0.50
C PHE A 181 -11.58 16.19 -0.23
N LEU A 182 -11.67 17.45 -0.68
CA LEU A 182 -12.89 18.24 -0.54
C LEU A 182 -14.05 17.65 -1.36
N VAL A 183 -13.79 17.26 -2.62
CA VAL A 183 -14.79 16.59 -3.47
C VAL A 183 -15.21 15.27 -2.87
N GLY A 184 -14.27 14.44 -2.40
CA GLY A 184 -14.57 13.20 -1.67
C GLY A 184 -15.48 13.45 -0.47
N THR A 185 -15.21 14.51 0.29
CA THR A 185 -16.04 14.92 1.44
C THR A 185 -17.48 15.25 1.03
N LEU A 186 -17.70 15.92 -0.10
CA LEU A 186 -19.06 16.22 -0.59
C LEU A 186 -19.88 14.95 -0.87
N PHE A 187 -19.24 13.89 -1.37
CA PHE A 187 -19.90 12.60 -1.53
C PHE A 187 -20.22 11.94 -0.18
N LEU A 188 -19.29 12.01 0.79
CA LEU A 188 -19.46 11.42 2.12
C LEU A 188 -20.54 12.12 2.95
N VAL A 189 -20.62 13.43 2.91
CA VAL A 189 -21.66 14.19 3.66
C VAL A 189 -23.06 13.74 3.27
N ASN A 190 -23.27 13.39 2.01
CA ASN A 190 -24.55 12.91 1.49
C ASN A 190 -24.74 11.37 1.64
N LEU A 191 -23.76 10.64 2.17
CA LEU A 191 -23.84 9.19 2.39
C LEU A 191 -24.79 8.86 3.52
N LYS A 192 -25.68 7.90 3.29
CA LYS A 192 -26.48 7.26 4.36
C LYS A 192 -25.75 6.01 4.80
N LEU A 193 -25.18 6.06 6.00
CA LEU A 193 -24.43 4.95 6.57
C LEU A 193 -25.10 4.49 7.87
N PRO A 194 -25.94 3.44 7.83
CA PRO A 194 -26.46 2.83 9.04
C PRO A 194 -25.29 2.15 9.77
N GLN A 195 -25.08 2.51 11.03
CA GLN A 195 -24.04 1.93 11.88
C GLN A 195 -24.58 1.71 13.29
N THR A 196 -24.36 0.52 13.82
CA THR A 196 -24.54 0.24 15.24
C THR A 196 -23.21 0.47 15.94
N ILE A 197 -23.17 1.42 16.87
CA ILE A 197 -21.98 1.70 17.68
C ILE A 197 -22.01 0.75 18.88
N ASP A 198 -20.95 -0.04 19.05
CA ASP A 198 -20.82 -0.93 20.19
C ASP A 198 -20.37 -0.16 21.44
N GLU A 199 -21.32 0.26 22.27
CA GLU A 199 -21.06 0.95 23.52
C GLU A 199 -20.36 0.06 24.57
N SER A 200 -20.33 -1.25 24.39
CA SER A 200 -19.67 -2.19 25.33
C SER A 200 -18.15 -2.16 25.24
N MET A 201 -17.60 -1.68 24.13
CA MET A 201 -16.14 -1.53 23.92
C MET A 201 -15.54 -0.35 24.72
N LYS A 202 -15.91 -0.20 26.00
CA LYS A 202 -15.40 0.81 26.90
C LYS A 202 -14.05 0.35 27.48
N GLY A 203 -13.01 1.12 27.27
CA GLY A 203 -11.67 0.89 27.83
C GLY A 203 -10.63 1.83 27.19
N PRO A 204 -9.46 2.06 27.81
CA PRO A 204 -8.45 2.90 27.19
C PRO A 204 -8.01 2.33 25.84
N LEU A 205 -8.04 3.16 24.80
CA LEU A 205 -7.65 2.77 23.42
C LEU A 205 -6.26 2.13 23.39
N PHE A 206 -5.31 2.74 24.11
CA PHE A 206 -3.91 2.32 24.09
C PHE A 206 -3.72 0.90 24.65
N SER A 207 -4.21 0.62 25.86
CA SER A 207 -4.05 -0.70 26.49
C SER A 207 -4.77 -1.81 25.71
N THR A 208 -5.94 -1.50 25.14
CA THR A 208 -6.68 -2.45 24.30
C THR A 208 -5.93 -2.73 23.00
N GLY A 209 -5.39 -1.70 22.33
CA GLY A 209 -4.59 -1.87 21.11
C GLY A 209 -3.34 -2.73 21.36
N LEU A 210 -2.58 -2.45 22.43
CA LEU A 210 -1.40 -3.27 22.79
C LEU A 210 -1.78 -4.73 23.10
N ARG A 211 -2.88 -4.96 23.79
CA ARG A 211 -3.38 -6.31 24.06
C ARG A 211 -3.74 -7.04 22.77
N ASN A 212 -4.35 -6.36 21.79
CA ASN A 212 -4.69 -6.91 20.49
C ASN A 212 -3.43 -7.28 19.69
N ILE A 213 -2.38 -6.43 19.71
CA ILE A 213 -1.08 -6.75 19.10
C ILE A 213 -0.50 -8.02 19.72
N LYS A 214 -0.42 -8.08 21.06
CA LYS A 214 0.11 -9.26 21.76
C LYS A 214 -0.66 -10.52 21.43
N PHE A 215 -1.98 -10.43 21.36
CA PHE A 215 -2.85 -11.55 20.98
C PHE A 215 -2.58 -12.01 19.54
N GLY A 216 -2.61 -11.09 18.57
CA GLY A 216 -2.34 -11.40 17.16
C GLY A 216 -0.94 -11.99 16.95
N TRP A 217 0.08 -11.45 17.62
CA TRP A 217 1.43 -12.01 17.61
C TRP A 217 1.48 -13.44 18.14
N ASN A 218 0.87 -13.72 19.29
CA ASN A 218 0.82 -15.04 19.86
C ASN A 218 0.11 -16.03 18.92
N ARG A 219 -0.95 -15.59 18.23
CA ARG A 219 -1.66 -16.41 17.25
C ARG A 219 -0.79 -16.73 16.04
N ILE A 220 -0.08 -15.75 15.49
CA ILE A 220 0.87 -15.97 14.38
C ILE A 220 1.97 -16.94 14.80
N ARG A 221 2.58 -16.72 15.97
CA ARG A 221 3.70 -17.54 16.48
C ARG A 221 3.29 -18.99 16.79
N SER A 222 2.05 -19.21 17.18
CA SER A 222 1.56 -20.56 17.54
C SER A 222 1.25 -21.45 16.34
N GLN A 223 1.19 -20.87 15.12
CA GLN A 223 0.90 -21.61 13.89
C GLN A 223 2.04 -21.48 12.88
N PRO A 224 2.89 -22.51 12.70
CA PRO A 224 4.07 -22.44 11.82
C PRO A 224 3.75 -22.05 10.37
N ALA A 225 2.61 -22.51 9.83
CA ALA A 225 2.17 -22.15 8.47
C ALA A 225 1.81 -20.65 8.37
N LEU A 226 1.07 -20.12 9.34
CA LEU A 226 0.71 -18.71 9.40
C LEU A 226 1.94 -17.83 9.60
N PHE A 227 2.83 -18.23 10.51
CA PHE A 227 4.11 -17.56 10.75
C PHE A 227 4.91 -17.45 9.44
N ARG A 228 5.05 -18.58 8.72
CA ARG A 228 5.75 -18.61 7.43
C ARG A 228 5.18 -17.61 6.43
N ILE A 229 3.85 -17.55 6.26
CA ILE A 229 3.23 -16.64 5.28
C ILE A 229 3.46 -15.17 5.64
N VAL A 230 3.28 -14.81 6.90
CA VAL A 230 3.52 -13.45 7.39
C VAL A 230 4.97 -13.05 7.15
N PHE A 231 5.92 -13.92 7.51
CA PHE A 231 7.34 -13.60 7.35
C PHE A 231 7.84 -13.71 5.91
N ALA A 232 7.22 -14.53 5.07
CA ALA A 232 7.49 -14.54 3.63
C ALA A 232 7.11 -13.19 2.99
N LYS A 233 5.94 -12.62 3.32
CA LYS A 233 5.57 -11.27 2.89
C LYS A 233 6.53 -10.21 3.43
N ALA A 234 6.87 -10.30 4.71
CA ALA A 234 7.82 -9.37 5.33
C ALA A 234 9.21 -9.45 4.67
N SER A 235 9.67 -10.62 4.29
CA SER A 235 10.95 -10.80 3.60
C SER A 235 10.97 -10.15 2.22
N TRP A 236 9.84 -10.20 1.50
CA TRP A 236 9.70 -9.41 0.27
C TRP A 236 9.85 -7.91 0.56
N ASN A 237 9.22 -7.40 1.62
CA ASN A 237 9.29 -5.99 2.00
C ASN A 237 10.68 -5.55 2.47
N ILE A 238 11.49 -6.44 3.08
CA ILE A 238 12.88 -6.15 3.48
C ILE A 238 13.76 -5.78 2.27
N ALA A 239 13.50 -6.35 1.10
CA ALA A 239 14.18 -5.97 -0.12
C ALA A 239 13.33 -5.03 -0.99
N GLY A 240 12.04 -5.33 -1.08
CA GLY A 240 11.06 -4.63 -1.92
C GLY A 240 10.81 -3.19 -1.49
N GLY A 241 10.98 -2.83 -0.21
CA GLY A 241 10.84 -1.45 0.25
C GLY A 241 11.80 -0.51 -0.48
N GLY A 242 13.09 -0.84 -0.50
CA GLY A 242 14.09 -0.10 -1.27
C GLY A 242 13.78 -0.11 -2.77
N LEU A 243 13.53 -1.31 -3.34
CA LEU A 243 13.28 -1.47 -4.77
C LEU A 243 12.03 -0.73 -5.24
N ALA A 244 10.89 -0.95 -4.57
CA ALA A 244 9.59 -0.40 -4.96
C ALA A 244 9.33 1.03 -4.46
N GLY A 245 10.19 1.56 -3.60
CA GLY A 245 10.18 2.93 -3.10
C GLY A 245 11.34 3.73 -3.69
N VAL A 246 12.46 3.73 -2.97
CA VAL A 246 13.62 4.60 -3.25
C VAL A 246 14.16 4.43 -4.68
N TYR A 247 14.44 3.18 -5.10
CA TYR A 247 15.04 2.95 -6.42
C TYR A 247 14.11 3.28 -7.59
N LEU A 248 12.77 3.10 -7.46
CA LEU A 248 11.84 3.55 -8.50
C LEU A 248 11.88 5.07 -8.67
N VAL A 249 11.97 5.83 -7.56
CA VAL A 249 12.10 7.29 -7.62
C VAL A 249 13.42 7.68 -8.25
N LEU A 250 14.54 7.09 -7.80
CA LEU A 250 15.87 7.42 -8.31
C LEU A 250 16.02 7.04 -9.80
N MET A 251 15.47 5.91 -10.25
CA MET A 251 15.42 5.59 -11.68
C MET A 251 14.61 6.64 -12.44
N GLY A 252 13.46 7.06 -11.90
CA GLY A 252 12.61 8.09 -12.50
C GLY A 252 13.32 9.44 -12.61
N ALA A 253 14.10 9.82 -11.59
CA ALA A 253 14.88 11.07 -11.59
C ALA A 253 15.90 11.13 -12.72
N ASN A 254 16.37 9.98 -13.20
CA ASN A 254 17.44 9.86 -14.20
C ASN A 254 16.93 9.44 -15.59
N VAL A 255 15.63 9.68 -15.90
CA VAL A 255 15.08 9.41 -17.24
C VAL A 255 15.44 10.54 -18.20
N ASP A 256 16.23 10.22 -19.22
CA ASP A 256 16.63 11.18 -20.25
C ASP A 256 15.43 11.68 -21.07
N GLY A 257 15.42 12.97 -21.37
CA GLY A 257 14.41 13.61 -22.23
C GLY A 257 13.04 13.86 -21.57
N PHE A 258 12.84 13.41 -20.31
CA PHE A 258 11.64 13.63 -19.53
C PHE A 258 12.02 14.24 -18.17
N GLY A 259 11.23 15.13 -17.64
CA GLY A 259 11.48 15.69 -16.29
C GLY A 259 11.37 14.60 -15.20
N ALA A 260 12.11 14.79 -14.10
CA ALA A 260 12.16 13.81 -12.98
C ALA A 260 10.78 13.39 -12.48
N ALA A 261 9.86 14.34 -12.32
CA ALA A 261 8.50 14.05 -11.85
C ALA A 261 7.70 13.14 -12.81
N PHE A 262 7.87 13.33 -14.13
CA PHE A 262 7.29 12.41 -15.11
C PHE A 262 7.88 11.01 -14.98
N GLY A 263 9.21 10.90 -14.81
CA GLY A 263 9.86 9.61 -14.59
C GLY A 263 9.38 8.90 -13.32
N PHE A 264 9.14 9.63 -12.22
CA PHE A 264 8.50 9.06 -11.02
C PHE A 264 7.14 8.48 -11.36
N GLY A 265 6.29 9.29 -12.01
CA GLY A 265 4.97 8.86 -12.48
C GLY A 265 5.03 7.61 -13.35
N LEU A 266 5.94 7.53 -14.30
CA LEU A 266 6.12 6.40 -15.19
C LEU A 266 6.47 5.10 -14.47
N PHE A 267 7.43 5.12 -13.54
CA PHE A 267 7.80 3.91 -12.80
C PHE A 267 6.74 3.47 -11.81
N PHE A 268 6.04 4.41 -11.16
CA PHE A 268 4.91 4.07 -10.30
C PHE A 268 3.67 3.64 -11.10
N PHE A 269 3.46 4.16 -12.31
CA PHE A 269 2.50 3.61 -13.27
C PHE A 269 2.81 2.15 -13.57
N ALA A 270 4.04 1.83 -13.95
CA ALA A 270 4.48 0.46 -14.22
C ALA A 270 4.25 -0.47 -13.01
N ARG A 271 4.58 0.01 -11.81
CA ARG A 271 4.30 -0.68 -10.56
C ARG A 271 2.81 -0.94 -10.37
N GLY A 272 1.96 0.06 -10.59
CA GLY A 272 0.49 -0.05 -10.47
C GLY A 272 -0.09 -1.07 -11.44
N VAL A 273 0.32 -1.02 -12.72
CA VAL A 273 -0.07 -2.00 -13.74
C VAL A 273 0.32 -3.41 -13.29
N GLY A 274 1.57 -3.61 -12.87
CA GLY A 274 2.03 -4.92 -12.41
C GLY A 274 1.24 -5.43 -11.20
N THR A 275 1.06 -4.59 -10.18
CA THR A 275 0.31 -4.96 -8.97
C THR A 275 -1.14 -5.33 -9.28
N GLY A 276 -1.78 -4.66 -10.26
CA GLY A 276 -3.13 -4.98 -10.71
C GLY A 276 -3.21 -6.26 -11.54
N LEU A 277 -2.21 -6.53 -12.39
CA LEU A 277 -2.14 -7.75 -13.20
C LEU A 277 -1.88 -9.00 -12.35
N GLY A 278 -1.10 -8.89 -11.29
CA GLY A 278 -0.72 -10.02 -10.44
C GLY A 278 -1.88 -10.88 -9.96
N PRO A 279 -2.90 -10.33 -9.30
CA PRO A 279 -4.10 -11.06 -8.87
C PRO A 279 -4.88 -11.70 -10.03
N ILE A 280 -4.94 -11.03 -11.19
CA ILE A 280 -5.62 -11.55 -12.39
C ILE A 280 -4.89 -12.79 -12.90
N LEU A 281 -3.57 -12.71 -13.02
CA LEU A 281 -2.74 -13.83 -13.45
C LEU A 281 -2.75 -14.98 -12.44
N ALA A 282 -2.71 -14.65 -11.13
CA ALA A 282 -2.83 -15.67 -10.09
C ALA A 282 -4.14 -16.44 -10.19
N ARG A 283 -5.26 -15.76 -10.37
CA ARG A 283 -6.57 -16.40 -10.54
C ARG A 283 -6.65 -17.25 -11.82
N ALA A 284 -6.00 -16.83 -12.90
CA ALA A 284 -6.03 -17.53 -14.17
C ALA A 284 -5.14 -18.78 -14.20
N PHE A 285 -3.98 -18.75 -13.54
CA PHE A 285 -2.95 -19.77 -13.70
C PHE A 285 -2.63 -20.55 -12.40
N LEU A 286 -2.95 -20.00 -11.22
CA LEU A 286 -2.64 -20.62 -9.92
C LEU A 286 -3.93 -21.10 -9.23
N THR A 287 -4.65 -22.01 -9.90
CA THR A 287 -5.97 -22.49 -9.46
C THR A 287 -5.90 -23.55 -8.37
N ASP A 288 -4.75 -24.21 -8.18
CA ASP A 288 -4.52 -25.22 -7.14
C ASP A 288 -4.17 -24.54 -5.81
N GLU A 289 -5.15 -24.42 -4.92
CA GLU A 289 -4.99 -23.79 -3.61
C GLU A 289 -4.01 -24.55 -2.69
N GLU A 290 -3.87 -25.86 -2.84
CA GLU A 290 -2.94 -26.67 -2.04
C GLU A 290 -1.48 -26.33 -2.37
N ALA A 291 -1.20 -25.88 -3.58
CA ALA A 291 0.13 -25.45 -4.01
C ALA A 291 0.49 -24.04 -3.51
N TRP A 292 -0.47 -23.18 -3.15
CA TRP A 292 -0.22 -21.77 -2.81
C TRP A 292 0.82 -21.55 -1.71
N PRO A 293 0.83 -22.31 -0.60
CA PRO A 293 1.88 -22.15 0.41
C PRO A 293 3.29 -22.31 -0.16
N SER A 294 3.48 -23.22 -1.09
CA SER A 294 4.78 -23.43 -1.75
C SER A 294 5.09 -22.33 -2.75
N LEU A 295 4.07 -21.83 -3.48
CA LEU A 295 4.23 -20.81 -4.53
C LEU A 295 4.69 -19.45 -3.98
N ILE A 296 4.35 -19.09 -2.74
CA ILE A 296 4.76 -17.83 -2.12
C ILE A 296 6.27 -17.60 -2.23
N GLY A 297 7.09 -18.58 -1.88
CA GLY A 297 8.55 -18.46 -1.99
C GLY A 297 9.02 -18.27 -3.44
N TYR A 298 8.46 -19.03 -4.37
CA TYR A 298 8.79 -18.91 -5.79
C TYR A 298 8.38 -17.56 -6.39
N LEU A 299 7.23 -17.00 -6.00
CA LEU A 299 6.81 -15.67 -6.44
C LEU A 299 7.75 -14.58 -5.95
N ILE A 300 8.31 -14.73 -4.74
CA ILE A 300 9.36 -13.82 -4.23
C ILE A 300 10.64 -13.95 -5.07
N VAL A 301 11.06 -15.19 -5.37
CA VAL A 301 12.22 -15.46 -6.24
C VAL A 301 12.03 -14.82 -7.61
N ILE A 302 10.87 -15.04 -8.25
CA ILE A 302 10.55 -14.47 -9.57
C ILE A 302 10.60 -12.94 -9.52
N SER A 303 9.96 -12.32 -8.53
CA SER A 303 10.01 -10.86 -8.35
C SER A 303 11.45 -10.37 -8.22
N GLY A 304 12.27 -11.05 -7.40
CA GLY A 304 13.68 -10.72 -7.20
C GLY A 304 14.52 -10.90 -8.47
N MET A 305 14.34 -12.00 -9.21
CA MET A 305 15.06 -12.23 -10.48
C MET A 305 14.70 -11.19 -11.53
N VAL A 306 13.43 -10.82 -11.64
CA VAL A 306 13.02 -9.76 -12.58
C VAL A 306 13.58 -8.42 -12.16
N TYR A 307 13.61 -8.07 -10.86
CA TYR A 307 14.31 -6.87 -10.38
C TYR A 307 15.82 -6.93 -10.61
N PHE A 308 16.44 -8.10 -10.56
CA PHE A 308 17.84 -8.26 -10.95
C PHE A 308 18.05 -7.88 -12.42
N LEU A 309 17.15 -8.31 -13.31
CA LEU A 309 17.15 -7.87 -14.72
C LEU A 309 16.88 -6.36 -14.87
N VAL A 310 16.02 -5.76 -14.01
CA VAL A 310 15.88 -4.28 -13.93
C VAL A 310 17.23 -3.64 -13.66
N GLY A 311 17.98 -4.13 -12.66
CA GLY A 311 19.32 -3.62 -12.36
C GLY A 311 20.31 -3.74 -13.54
N LEU A 312 20.19 -4.80 -14.32
CA LEU A 312 21.03 -4.99 -15.52
C LEU A 312 20.59 -4.07 -16.69
N SER A 313 19.29 -3.74 -16.80
CA SER A 313 18.77 -2.87 -17.87
C SER A 313 19.03 -1.38 -17.65
N VAL A 314 19.25 -0.97 -16.41
CA VAL A 314 19.61 0.42 -16.06
C VAL A 314 21.12 0.64 -16.33
N PRO A 315 21.54 1.69 -17.02
CA PRO A 315 20.79 2.80 -17.62
C PRO A 315 20.42 2.62 -19.11
N TYR A 316 20.60 1.44 -19.68
CA TYR A 316 20.69 1.25 -21.14
C TYR A 316 19.35 1.24 -21.88
N ALA A 317 18.23 0.91 -21.23
CA ALA A 317 16.99 0.65 -21.95
C ALA A 317 15.74 0.99 -21.10
N LEU A 318 15.30 2.25 -21.14
CA LEU A 318 14.15 2.74 -20.36
C LEU A 318 12.90 1.83 -20.50
N TRP A 319 12.47 1.56 -21.71
CA TRP A 319 11.22 0.83 -21.94
C TRP A 319 11.30 -0.65 -21.51
N ILE A 320 12.49 -1.26 -21.67
CA ILE A 320 12.73 -2.62 -21.14
C ILE A 320 12.65 -2.58 -19.61
N THR A 321 13.26 -1.59 -18.98
CA THR A 321 13.21 -1.39 -17.51
C THR A 321 11.78 -1.23 -17.03
N VAL A 322 10.96 -0.40 -17.70
CA VAL A 322 9.53 -0.20 -17.37
C VAL A 322 8.75 -1.51 -17.48
N ILE A 323 8.94 -2.27 -18.55
CA ILE A 323 8.28 -3.57 -18.75
C ILE A 323 8.70 -4.57 -17.66
N LEU A 324 9.98 -4.63 -17.34
CA LEU A 324 10.48 -5.50 -16.26
C LEU A 324 9.88 -5.13 -14.90
N VAL A 325 9.72 -3.84 -14.60
CA VAL A 325 9.04 -3.39 -13.37
C VAL A 325 7.59 -3.89 -13.33
N ILE A 326 6.87 -3.88 -14.44
CA ILE A 326 5.51 -4.47 -14.54
C ILE A 326 5.53 -5.96 -14.14
N PHE A 327 6.44 -6.73 -14.72
CA PHE A 327 6.54 -8.17 -14.42
C PHE A 327 6.97 -8.46 -12.98
N ALA A 328 7.93 -7.71 -12.45
CA ALA A 328 8.36 -7.84 -11.05
C ALA A 328 7.18 -7.61 -10.08
N HIS A 329 6.38 -6.58 -10.35
CA HIS A 329 5.20 -6.27 -9.54
C HIS A 329 4.01 -7.17 -9.82
N SER A 330 3.92 -7.83 -10.97
CA SER A 330 2.91 -8.87 -11.20
C SER A 330 3.16 -10.08 -10.30
N ALA A 331 4.41 -10.51 -10.14
CA ALA A 331 4.75 -11.58 -9.20
C ALA A 331 4.47 -11.17 -7.74
N SER A 332 4.80 -9.94 -7.35
CA SER A 332 4.51 -9.45 -6.00
C SER A 332 3.01 -9.26 -5.72
N GLY A 333 2.23 -8.82 -6.70
CA GLY A 333 0.78 -8.70 -6.60
C GLY A 333 0.10 -10.07 -6.45
N ALA A 334 0.56 -11.07 -7.19
CA ALA A 334 0.14 -12.46 -7.01
C ALA A 334 0.48 -12.96 -5.60
N ASN A 335 1.71 -12.75 -5.12
CA ASN A 335 2.12 -13.10 -3.76
C ASN A 335 1.22 -12.46 -2.70
N TRP A 336 0.90 -11.17 -2.86
CA TRP A 336 0.04 -10.42 -1.95
C TRP A 336 -1.36 -11.03 -1.86
N VAL A 337 -2.01 -11.30 -2.99
CA VAL A 337 -3.38 -11.82 -2.98
C VAL A 337 -3.45 -13.24 -2.45
N LEU A 338 -2.56 -14.14 -2.88
CA LEU A 338 -2.56 -15.52 -2.40
C LEU A 338 -2.30 -15.59 -0.89
N SER A 339 -1.31 -14.85 -0.39
CA SER A 339 -1.02 -14.80 1.05
C SER A 339 -2.17 -14.23 1.87
N THR A 340 -2.86 -13.20 1.35
CA THR A 340 -4.00 -12.58 2.02
C THR A 340 -5.19 -13.55 2.09
N VAL A 341 -5.51 -14.25 0.99
CA VAL A 341 -6.59 -15.24 0.95
C VAL A 341 -6.29 -16.40 1.91
N MET A 342 -5.07 -16.94 1.89
CA MET A 342 -4.69 -18.00 2.84
C MET A 342 -4.84 -17.55 4.30
N MET A 343 -4.44 -16.32 4.63
CA MET A 343 -4.62 -15.78 5.98
C MET A 343 -6.11 -15.64 6.34
N GLN A 344 -6.96 -15.23 5.39
CA GLN A 344 -8.42 -15.14 5.59
C GLN A 344 -9.04 -16.51 5.85
N GLN A 345 -8.57 -17.55 5.15
CA GLN A 345 -9.07 -18.92 5.30
C GLN A 345 -8.55 -19.62 6.58
N TRP A 346 -7.31 -19.30 7.01
CA TRP A 346 -6.66 -20.01 8.12
C TRP A 346 -6.87 -19.38 9.49
N VAL A 347 -7.36 -18.13 9.52
CA VAL A 347 -7.57 -17.41 10.76
C VAL A 347 -9.05 -17.26 11.03
N GLU A 348 -9.48 -17.65 12.24
CA GLU A 348 -10.85 -17.56 12.70
C GLU A 348 -11.34 -16.11 12.66
N ASP A 349 -12.62 -15.91 12.34
CA ASP A 349 -13.22 -14.60 12.09
C ASP A 349 -13.08 -13.65 13.29
N GLU A 350 -13.29 -14.17 14.52
CA GLU A 350 -13.24 -13.40 15.76
C GLU A 350 -11.88 -12.79 16.06
N VAL A 351 -10.81 -13.34 15.49
CA VAL A 351 -9.44 -12.90 15.76
C VAL A 351 -8.71 -12.36 14.53
N ARG A 352 -9.34 -12.46 13.35
CA ARG A 352 -8.76 -12.11 12.05
C ARG A 352 -8.23 -10.68 12.03
N GLY A 353 -9.00 -9.72 12.50
CA GLY A 353 -8.57 -8.31 12.54
C GLY A 353 -7.30 -8.07 13.37
N ARG A 354 -7.14 -8.82 14.49
CA ARG A 354 -5.94 -8.71 15.35
C ARG A 354 -4.70 -9.29 14.67
N VAL A 355 -4.86 -10.42 13.94
CA VAL A 355 -3.77 -11.04 13.18
C VAL A 355 -3.34 -10.15 12.01
N PHE A 356 -4.30 -9.60 11.25
CA PHE A 356 -4.00 -8.68 10.13
C PHE A 356 -3.35 -7.39 10.59
N SER A 357 -3.71 -6.85 11.77
CA SER A 357 -3.05 -5.67 12.34
C SER A 357 -1.57 -5.94 12.63
N VAL A 358 -1.24 -7.12 13.15
CA VAL A 358 0.17 -7.52 13.40
C VAL A 358 0.90 -7.79 12.10
N ASP A 359 0.27 -8.45 11.12
CA ASP A 359 0.83 -8.66 9.78
C ASP A 359 1.21 -7.31 9.15
N MET A 360 0.28 -6.34 9.12
CA MET A 360 0.54 -5.00 8.59
C MET A 360 1.65 -4.26 9.34
N LEU A 361 1.73 -4.40 10.66
CA LEU A 361 2.82 -3.82 11.46
C LEU A 361 4.18 -4.40 11.04
N ILE A 362 4.29 -5.73 10.94
CA ILE A 362 5.53 -6.41 10.53
C ILE A 362 5.93 -5.99 9.11
N LEU A 363 4.97 -5.94 8.18
CA LEU A 363 5.21 -5.51 6.80
C LEU A 363 5.71 -4.08 6.72
N SER A 364 5.11 -3.18 7.48
CA SER A 364 5.48 -1.76 7.48
C SER A 364 6.84 -1.52 8.12
N VAL A 365 7.18 -2.24 9.21
CA VAL A 365 8.53 -2.19 9.80
C VAL A 365 9.56 -2.70 8.80
N ALA A 366 9.30 -3.82 8.13
CA ALA A 366 10.20 -4.36 7.10
C ALA A 366 10.39 -3.38 5.94
N PHE A 367 9.31 -2.78 5.43
CA PHE A 367 9.35 -1.78 4.36
C PHE A 367 10.11 -0.53 4.78
N SER A 368 9.82 0.03 5.96
CA SER A 368 10.48 1.23 6.51
C SER A 368 11.98 1.00 6.71
N THR A 369 12.36 -0.15 7.25
CA THR A 369 13.77 -0.53 7.40
C THR A 369 14.47 -0.59 6.04
N SER A 370 13.82 -1.21 5.06
CA SER A 370 14.36 -1.34 3.70
C SER A 370 14.56 0.02 3.02
N THR A 371 13.56 0.91 3.09
CA THR A 371 13.67 2.26 2.49
C THR A 371 14.73 3.12 3.17
N SER A 372 14.83 3.04 4.51
CA SER A 372 15.89 3.73 5.26
C SER A 372 17.29 3.24 4.87
N ILE A 373 17.48 1.90 4.78
CA ILE A 373 18.76 1.30 4.38
C ILE A 373 19.08 1.69 2.92
N ALA A 374 18.11 1.63 2.01
CA ALA A 374 18.31 1.98 0.61
C ALA A 374 18.75 3.45 0.48
N GLY A 375 18.05 4.39 1.11
CA GLY A 375 18.41 5.81 1.10
C GLY A 375 19.79 6.05 1.74
N TYR A 376 20.08 5.44 2.88
CA TYR A 376 21.37 5.57 3.56
C TYR A 376 22.53 5.05 2.71
N LEU A 377 22.40 3.88 2.08
CA LEU A 377 23.44 3.31 1.23
C LEU A 377 23.66 4.16 -0.01
N MET A 378 22.62 4.69 -0.63
CA MET A 378 22.74 5.55 -1.80
C MET A 378 23.49 6.83 -1.47
N GLU A 379 23.17 7.49 -0.38
CA GLU A 379 23.78 8.77 0.01
C GLU A 379 25.22 8.62 0.55
N ASN A 380 25.50 7.56 1.32
CA ASN A 380 26.76 7.44 2.07
C ASN A 380 27.76 6.46 1.44
N THR A 381 27.43 5.84 0.30
CA THR A 381 28.34 4.92 -0.39
C THR A 381 28.36 5.20 -1.90
N ASN A 382 29.40 4.71 -2.57
CA ASN A 382 29.50 4.78 -4.04
C ASN A 382 28.75 3.61 -4.72
N LEU A 383 27.65 3.13 -4.12
CA LEU A 383 26.95 1.94 -4.62
C LEU A 383 26.32 2.20 -5.99
N GLY A 384 25.69 3.36 -6.15
CA GLY A 384 24.93 3.73 -7.35
C GLY A 384 23.64 2.96 -7.52
N ILE A 385 22.72 3.49 -8.33
CA ILE A 385 21.36 2.94 -8.52
C ILE A 385 21.39 1.48 -9.00
N ARG A 386 22.21 1.19 -10.04
CA ARG A 386 22.34 -0.15 -10.63
C ARG A 386 22.74 -1.19 -9.59
N ASN A 387 23.83 -0.95 -8.88
CA ASN A 387 24.35 -1.92 -7.91
C ASN A 387 23.44 -2.04 -6.69
N GLY A 388 22.78 -0.95 -6.30
CA GLY A 388 21.76 -0.97 -5.26
C GLY A 388 20.58 -1.88 -5.63
N ILE A 389 20.05 -1.76 -6.84
CA ILE A 389 18.99 -2.65 -7.33
C ILE A 389 19.48 -4.11 -7.36
N LEU A 390 20.70 -4.38 -7.86
CA LEU A 390 21.27 -5.72 -7.87
C LEU A 390 21.45 -6.30 -6.46
N LEU A 391 21.89 -5.49 -5.49
CA LEU A 391 22.01 -5.90 -4.08
C LEU A 391 20.65 -6.28 -3.49
N PHE A 392 19.67 -5.39 -3.54
CA PHE A 392 18.35 -5.61 -2.94
C PHE A 392 17.59 -6.76 -3.63
N SER A 393 17.70 -6.88 -4.96
CA SER A 393 17.10 -7.99 -5.70
C SER A 393 17.75 -9.33 -5.34
N SER A 394 19.08 -9.36 -5.11
CA SER A 394 19.78 -10.56 -4.63
C SER A 394 19.27 -10.98 -3.24
N VAL A 395 19.09 -10.03 -2.32
CA VAL A 395 18.49 -10.30 -1.00
C VAL A 395 17.06 -10.85 -1.17
N MET A 396 16.28 -10.32 -2.10
CA MET A 396 14.93 -10.81 -2.40
C MET A 396 14.95 -12.25 -2.92
N VAL A 397 15.83 -12.57 -3.86
CA VAL A 397 15.99 -13.93 -4.39
C VAL A 397 16.38 -14.89 -3.27
N LEU A 398 17.38 -14.55 -2.46
CA LEU A 398 17.83 -15.41 -1.35
C LEU A 398 16.72 -15.64 -0.33
N SER A 399 15.97 -14.61 0.05
CA SER A 399 14.84 -14.75 0.96
C SER A 399 13.75 -15.63 0.37
N GLY A 400 13.41 -15.45 -0.90
CA GLY A 400 12.44 -16.30 -1.60
C GLY A 400 12.86 -17.76 -1.66
N LEU A 401 14.16 -18.05 -1.89
CA LEU A 401 14.69 -19.42 -1.84
C LEU A 401 14.51 -20.03 -0.45
N VAL A 402 14.83 -19.31 0.63
CA VAL A 402 14.62 -19.78 2.01
C VAL A 402 13.14 -20.16 2.22
N PHE A 403 12.22 -19.30 1.81
CA PHE A 403 10.79 -19.57 1.98
C PHE A 403 10.24 -20.61 0.99
N SER A 404 10.87 -20.86 -0.15
CA SER A 404 10.51 -21.98 -1.04
C SER A 404 10.90 -23.34 -0.46
N MET A 405 11.99 -23.37 0.29
CA MET A 405 12.50 -24.60 0.94
C MET A 405 11.77 -24.91 2.26
N TRP A 406 11.29 -23.91 2.97
CA TRP A 406 10.55 -24.06 4.23
C TRP A 406 9.08 -24.33 3.98
N LYS A 407 8.65 -25.58 4.16
CA LYS A 407 7.28 -26.05 3.88
C LYS A 407 6.65 -26.62 5.16
N PRO A 408 6.11 -25.81 6.06
CA PRO A 408 5.35 -26.32 7.18
C PRO A 408 4.02 -26.90 6.70
N ASP A 409 3.52 -27.88 7.43
CA ASP A 409 2.19 -28.44 7.16
C ASP A 409 1.10 -27.37 7.22
N ALA A 410 0.12 -27.47 6.32
CA ALA A 410 -1.08 -26.63 6.38
C ALA A 410 -1.83 -26.83 7.71
N PRO A 411 -2.52 -25.79 8.23
CA PRO A 411 -3.27 -25.91 9.47
C PRO A 411 -4.30 -27.05 9.41
N LYS A 412 -4.45 -27.78 10.51
CA LYS A 412 -5.36 -28.94 10.60
C LYS A 412 -6.83 -28.60 10.30
N SER A 413 -7.26 -27.34 10.48
CA SER A 413 -8.60 -26.84 10.18
C SER A 413 -9.00 -26.97 8.71
N LEU A 414 -8.05 -26.94 7.77
CA LEU A 414 -8.32 -27.15 6.35
C LEU A 414 -8.36 -28.64 5.93
N ARG A 415 -7.80 -29.53 6.74
CA ARG A 415 -7.83 -30.99 6.47
C ARG A 415 -9.15 -31.66 6.84
N GLN A 416 -10.07 -30.94 7.53
CA GLN A 416 -11.38 -31.50 7.98
C GLN A 416 -12.54 -31.12 7.08
N SER A 417 -12.33 -30.35 6.01
CA SER A 417 -13.36 -29.89 5.06
C SER A 417 -13.26 -30.53 3.67
N VAL A 418 -12.52 -31.65 3.54
CA VAL A 418 -12.50 -32.49 2.33
C VAL A 418 -13.08 -33.87 2.66
#